data_2707d88b5b99508d3310d4c0d62ace9c
#
_entry.id   2707d88b5b99508d3310d4c0d62ace9c
#
_cell.length_a   1.000
_cell.length_b   1.000
_cell.length_c   1.000
_cell.angle_alpha   90.00
_cell.angle_beta   90.00
_cell.angle_gamma   90.00
#
_symmetry.space_group_name_H-M   'P 1'
#
loop_
_entity.id
_entity.type
_entity.pdbx_description
1 polymer ?
#
loop_
_entity_poly.entity_id
_entity_poly.type
_entity_poly.pdbx_seq_one_letter_code
_entity_poly.pdbx_strand_id
1 'polypeptide(L)'
;AEMHKQVLLGSRIVAELGADAIKTFYTHRFSDVTASCPVPVFGLGAERLPTQREALELAAREVADGARGVVFGRNAIQVPSPFDFQAALCAVVKQGKAVDDAVRDHRLE
;
A
#
# COMPACT_ATOMS: atom_id res chain seq x y z
N ALA A 1 5.55 -16.77 2.50
CA ALA A 1 6.73 -17.34 3.13
C ALA A 1 7.98 -16.99 2.34
N GLU A 2 8.15 -17.57 1.15
CA GLU A 2 9.35 -17.30 0.36
C GLU A 2 9.40 -15.84 -0.12
N MET A 3 8.27 -15.32 -0.59
CA MET A 3 8.20 -13.91 -1.03
C MET A 3 8.51 -12.98 0.14
N HIS A 4 8.02 -13.29 1.34
CA HIS A 4 8.31 -12.47 2.51
C HIS A 4 9.81 -12.41 2.79
N LYS A 5 10.51 -13.54 2.75
CA LYS A 5 11.95 -13.58 2.97
C LYS A 5 12.70 -12.74 1.93
N GLN A 6 12.29 -12.85 0.66
CA GLN A 6 12.93 -12.09 -0.41
C GLN A 6 12.68 -10.60 -0.26
N VAL A 7 11.47 -10.19 0.09
CA VAL A 7 11.14 -8.78 0.30
C VAL A 7 11.89 -8.23 1.51
N LEU A 8 11.90 -8.97 2.61
CA LEU A 8 12.57 -8.56 3.84
C LEU A 8 14.07 -8.33 3.60
N LEU A 9 14.73 -9.31 3.03
CA LEU A 9 16.17 -9.24 2.79
C LEU A 9 16.51 -8.26 1.67
N GLY A 10 15.76 -8.30 0.58
CA GLY A 10 16.00 -7.43 -0.57
C GLY A 10 15.83 -5.95 -0.22
N SER A 11 14.82 -5.60 0.53
CA SER A 11 14.59 -4.22 0.95
C SER A 11 15.75 -3.70 1.78
N ARG A 12 16.25 -4.53 2.69
CA ARG A 12 17.39 -4.17 3.53
C ARG A 12 18.66 -3.96 2.69
N ILE A 13 18.92 -4.88 1.75
CA ILE A 13 20.09 -4.79 0.88
C ILE A 13 20.04 -3.52 0.02
N VAL A 14 18.90 -3.26 -0.61
CA VAL A 14 18.77 -2.10 -1.49
C VAL A 14 18.89 -0.80 -0.70
N ALA A 15 18.35 -0.75 0.52
CA ALA A 15 18.50 0.41 1.39
C ALA A 15 19.98 0.64 1.75
N GLU A 16 20.69 -0.43 2.05
CA GLU A 16 22.13 -0.33 2.39
C GLU A 16 22.97 0.08 1.19
N LEU A 17 22.51 -0.18 -0.04
CA LEU A 17 23.17 0.25 -1.26
C LEU A 17 22.88 1.71 -1.63
N GLY A 18 22.10 2.41 -0.82
CA GLY A 18 21.89 3.85 -0.98
C GLY A 18 20.53 4.30 -1.46
N ALA A 19 19.54 3.41 -1.50
CA ALA A 19 18.18 3.83 -1.86
C ALA A 19 17.62 4.79 -0.82
N ASP A 20 16.90 5.82 -1.29
CA ASP A 20 16.26 6.80 -0.41
C ASP A 20 14.89 6.35 0.06
N ALA A 21 14.27 5.45 -0.69
CA ALA A 21 12.96 4.87 -0.37
C ALA A 21 12.83 3.54 -1.09
N ILE A 22 11.96 2.67 -0.59
CA ILE A 22 11.73 1.33 -1.15
C ILE A 22 10.27 1.22 -1.56
N LYS A 23 10.02 0.70 -2.75
CA LYS A 23 8.68 0.33 -3.20
C LYS A 23 8.66 -1.18 -3.33
N THR A 24 7.75 -1.86 -2.62
CA THR A 24 7.74 -3.31 -2.60
C THR A 24 6.35 -3.91 -2.37
N PHE A 25 6.26 -5.22 -2.56
CA PHE A 25 5.02 -5.98 -2.37
C PHE A 25 4.66 -6.07 -0.89
N TYR A 26 3.35 -6.13 -0.62
CA TYR A 26 2.84 -6.43 0.70
C TYR A 26 3.04 -7.92 0.99
N THR A 27 3.51 -8.24 2.19
CA THR A 27 3.72 -9.62 2.62
C THR A 27 2.94 -9.89 3.91
N HIS A 28 2.79 -11.16 4.27
CA HIS A 28 1.99 -11.53 5.45
C HIS A 28 2.56 -11.00 6.77
N ARG A 29 3.84 -10.63 6.80
CA ARG A 29 4.48 -10.03 7.98
C ARG A 29 5.18 -8.74 7.58
N PHE A 30 4.44 -7.87 6.92
CA PHE A 30 4.98 -6.65 6.33
C PHE A 30 5.56 -5.71 7.37
N SER A 31 5.07 -5.74 8.61
CA SER A 31 5.64 -4.95 9.70
C SER A 31 7.11 -5.28 9.97
N ASP A 32 7.53 -6.53 9.72
CA ASP A 32 8.94 -6.89 9.83
C ASP A 32 9.77 -6.17 8.77
N VAL A 33 9.23 -6.02 7.56
CA VAL A 33 9.91 -5.34 6.47
C VAL A 33 10.10 -3.87 6.81
N THR A 34 9.03 -3.20 7.23
CA THR A 34 9.11 -1.76 7.56
C THR A 34 9.98 -1.50 8.77
N ALA A 35 9.92 -2.38 9.79
CA ALA A 35 10.70 -2.21 11.01
C ALA A 35 12.19 -2.38 10.78
N SER A 36 12.58 -3.26 9.86
CA SER A 36 14.01 -3.56 9.62
C SER A 36 14.63 -2.69 8.54
N CYS A 37 13.83 -1.95 7.77
CA CYS A 37 14.32 -1.12 6.68
C CYS A 37 14.60 0.31 7.19
N PRO A 38 15.82 0.83 7.02
CA PRO A 38 16.18 2.16 7.55
C PRO A 38 15.64 3.34 6.74
N VAL A 39 15.00 3.08 5.59
CA VAL A 39 14.42 4.13 4.74
C VAL A 39 12.92 3.91 4.61
N PRO A 40 12.15 4.94 4.18
CA PRO A 40 10.70 4.77 4.02
C PRO A 40 10.35 3.65 3.04
N VAL A 41 9.35 2.85 3.39
CA VAL A 41 8.83 1.75 2.57
C VAL A 41 7.43 2.12 2.08
N PHE A 42 7.20 1.94 0.77
CA PHE A 42 5.90 2.17 0.14
C PHE A 42 5.37 0.84 -0.39
N GLY A 43 4.13 0.52 -0.05
CA GLY A 43 3.49 -0.69 -0.54
C GLY A 43 2.92 -0.50 -1.93
N LEU A 44 3.08 -1.50 -2.81
CA LEU A 44 2.51 -1.43 -4.14
C LEU A 44 1.21 -2.22 -4.21
N GLY A 45 0.39 -1.93 -5.24
CA GLY A 45 -0.92 -2.56 -5.41
C GLY A 45 -0.88 -3.84 -6.23
N ALA A 46 0.21 -4.05 -6.99
CA ALA A 46 0.37 -5.19 -7.88
C ALA A 46 -0.79 -5.32 -8.87
N GLU A 47 -1.41 -6.49 -8.97
CA GLU A 47 -2.52 -6.72 -9.88
C GLU A 47 -3.76 -5.98 -9.41
N ARG A 48 -4.64 -5.65 -10.37
CA ARG A 48 -5.93 -5.04 -10.05
C ARG A 48 -6.76 -6.01 -9.20
N LEU A 49 -7.21 -5.54 -8.05
CA LEU A 49 -8.06 -6.33 -7.16
C LEU A 49 -9.52 -6.29 -7.65
N PRO A 50 -10.32 -7.30 -7.29
CA PRO A 50 -11.69 -7.41 -7.79
C PRO A 50 -12.57 -6.21 -7.47
N THR A 51 -12.41 -5.59 -6.29
CA THR A 51 -13.24 -4.46 -5.88
C THR A 51 -12.40 -3.29 -5.42
N GLN A 52 -12.97 -2.10 -5.48
CA GLN A 52 -12.33 -0.89 -4.98
C GLN A 52 -12.15 -0.96 -3.46
N ARG A 53 -13.10 -1.56 -2.76
CA ARG A 53 -12.98 -1.78 -1.31
C ARG A 53 -11.74 -2.60 -0.98
N GLU A 54 -11.50 -3.68 -1.70
CA GLU A 54 -10.32 -4.51 -1.45
C GLU A 54 -9.01 -3.75 -1.66
N ALA A 55 -8.97 -2.88 -2.67
CA ALA A 55 -7.80 -2.04 -2.90
C ALA A 55 -7.58 -1.06 -1.74
N LEU A 56 -8.64 -0.47 -1.22
CA LEU A 56 -8.53 0.41 -0.05
C LEU A 56 -8.12 -0.36 1.20
N GLU A 57 -8.62 -1.59 1.36
CA GLU A 57 -8.24 -2.44 2.48
C GLU A 57 -6.76 -2.80 2.42
N LEU A 58 -6.25 -3.08 1.23
CA LEU A 58 -4.81 -3.34 1.07
C LEU A 58 -4.00 -2.11 1.47
N ALA A 59 -4.39 -0.93 1.00
CA ALA A 59 -3.70 0.31 1.35
C ALA A 59 -3.72 0.55 2.87
N ALA A 60 -4.86 0.33 3.51
CA ALA A 60 -4.97 0.49 4.95
C ALA A 60 -4.06 -0.46 5.71
N ARG A 61 -3.98 -1.72 5.26
CA ARG A 61 -3.10 -2.71 5.89
C ARG A 61 -1.62 -2.34 5.72
N GLU A 62 -1.24 -1.90 4.52
CA GLU A 62 0.14 -1.49 4.26
C GLU A 62 0.56 -0.36 5.20
N VAL A 63 -0.28 0.66 5.34
CA VAL A 63 0.02 1.78 6.23
C VAL A 63 0.00 1.35 7.69
N ALA A 64 -0.96 0.52 8.11
CA ALA A 64 -1.02 0.01 9.48
C ALA A 64 0.23 -0.79 9.84
N ASP A 65 0.83 -1.46 8.86
CA ASP A 65 2.04 -2.26 9.07
C ASP A 65 3.33 -1.43 8.89
N GLY A 66 3.23 -0.12 8.78
CA GLY A 66 4.38 0.77 8.81
C GLY A 66 4.80 1.38 7.48
N ALA A 67 4.08 1.13 6.39
CA ALA A 67 4.38 1.80 5.12
C ALA A 67 4.11 3.30 5.24
N ARG A 68 4.97 4.10 4.62
CA ARG A 68 4.83 5.55 4.60
C ARG A 68 3.79 6.01 3.57
N GLY A 69 3.40 5.13 2.68
CA GLY A 69 2.40 5.42 1.67
C GLY A 69 2.25 4.23 0.75
N VAL A 70 1.53 4.44 -0.35
CA VAL A 70 1.28 3.39 -1.33
C VAL A 70 1.59 3.90 -2.73
N VAL A 71 1.91 2.97 -3.64
CA VAL A 71 2.12 3.27 -5.05
C VAL A 71 1.20 2.34 -5.84
N PHE A 72 0.02 2.81 -6.16
CA PHE A 72 -1.00 2.04 -6.87
C PHE A 72 -1.09 2.54 -8.31
N GLY A 73 -1.06 1.61 -9.25
CA GLY A 73 -1.27 1.90 -10.67
C GLY A 73 -2.64 1.44 -11.10
N ARG A 74 -2.76 0.17 -11.51
CA ARG A 74 -4.03 -0.37 -12.03
C ARG A 74 -5.20 -0.23 -11.07
N ASN A 75 -4.96 -0.43 -9.78
CA ASN A 75 -6.00 -0.29 -8.76
C ASN A 75 -6.51 1.13 -8.61
N ALA A 76 -5.74 2.13 -9.05
CA ALA A 76 -6.13 3.53 -8.92
C ALA A 76 -6.65 4.12 -10.23
N ILE A 77 -6.36 3.48 -11.36
CA ILE A 77 -6.71 4.00 -12.70
C ILE A 77 -7.82 3.20 -13.37
N GLN A 78 -7.76 1.87 -13.24
CA GLN A 78 -8.73 0.98 -13.89
C GLN A 78 -9.97 0.79 -13.00
N VAL A 79 -10.62 1.90 -12.70
CA VAL A 79 -11.82 1.95 -11.85
C VAL A 79 -12.85 2.88 -12.50
N PRO A 80 -14.14 2.79 -12.15
CA PRO A 80 -15.18 3.62 -12.77
C PRO A 80 -14.92 5.11 -12.67
N SER A 81 -14.44 5.58 -11.53
CA SER A 81 -14.08 6.99 -11.35
C SER A 81 -12.72 7.08 -10.66
N PRO A 82 -11.64 7.23 -11.44
CA PRO A 82 -10.30 7.36 -10.84
C PRO A 82 -10.18 8.54 -9.87
N PHE A 83 -10.85 9.65 -10.17
CA PHE A 83 -10.84 10.81 -9.29
C PHE A 83 -11.41 10.46 -7.90
N ASP A 84 -12.60 9.84 -7.87
CA ASP A 84 -13.25 9.49 -6.60
C ASP A 84 -12.45 8.44 -5.85
N PHE A 85 -11.93 7.45 -6.56
CA PHE A 85 -11.12 6.41 -5.92
C PHE A 85 -9.85 7.00 -5.32
N GLN A 86 -9.15 7.86 -6.06
CA GLN A 86 -7.90 8.43 -5.58
C GLN A 86 -8.14 9.38 -4.40
N ALA A 87 -9.26 10.09 -4.39
CA ALA A 87 -9.63 10.91 -3.24
C ALA A 87 -9.88 10.04 -2.00
N ALA A 88 -10.57 8.91 -2.17
CA ALA A 88 -10.80 7.95 -1.08
C ALA A 88 -9.48 7.34 -0.60
N LEU A 89 -8.60 6.99 -1.53
CA LEU A 89 -7.29 6.43 -1.21
C LEU A 89 -6.47 7.42 -0.38
N CYS A 90 -6.47 8.69 -0.76
CA CYS A 90 -5.79 9.72 0.03
C CYS A 90 -6.36 9.84 1.43
N ALA A 91 -7.68 9.77 1.57
CA ALA A 91 -8.31 9.84 2.88
C ALA A 91 -7.89 8.66 3.77
N VAL A 92 -7.83 7.46 3.21
CA VAL A 92 -7.41 6.27 3.95
C VAL A 92 -5.92 6.35 4.33
N VAL A 93 -5.06 6.69 3.38
CA VAL A 93 -3.61 6.66 3.58
C VAL A 93 -3.12 7.83 4.41
N LYS A 94 -3.58 9.04 4.10
CA LYS A 94 -3.04 10.25 4.73
C LYS A 94 -3.80 10.68 5.97
N GLN A 95 -5.11 10.45 6.01
CA GLN A 95 -5.96 10.92 7.09
C GLN A 95 -6.37 9.81 8.05
N GLY A 96 -6.02 8.56 7.74
CA GLY A 96 -6.39 7.42 8.58
C GLY A 96 -7.87 7.10 8.57
N LYS A 97 -8.59 7.51 7.53
CA LYS A 97 -10.03 7.27 7.45
C LYS A 97 -10.31 5.77 7.33
N ALA A 98 -11.33 5.30 8.05
CA ALA A 98 -11.73 3.90 7.95
C ALA A 98 -12.20 3.58 6.53
N VAL A 99 -11.90 2.36 6.05
CA VAL A 99 -12.26 1.96 4.69
C VAL A 99 -13.78 2.05 4.45
N ASP A 100 -14.58 1.60 5.41
CA ASP A 100 -16.05 1.69 5.29
C ASP A 100 -16.51 3.12 5.08
N ASP A 101 -15.94 4.07 5.81
CA ASP A 101 -16.29 5.48 5.70
C ASP A 101 -15.85 6.06 4.35
N ALA A 102 -14.66 5.68 3.89
CA ALA A 102 -14.14 6.13 2.61
C ALA A 102 -14.99 5.63 1.44
N VAL A 103 -15.39 4.36 1.49
CA VAL A 103 -16.25 3.75 0.47
C VAL A 103 -17.59 4.49 0.41
N ARG A 104 -18.19 4.74 1.57
CA ARG A 104 -19.48 5.43 1.66
C ARG A 104 -19.37 6.88 1.20
N ASP A 105 -18.39 7.62 1.70
CA ASP A 105 -18.26 9.05 1.45
C ASP A 105 -17.92 9.37 0.00
N HIS A 106 -17.23 8.46 -0.67
CA HIS A 106 -16.81 8.63 -2.08
C HIS A 106 -17.64 7.77 -3.04
N ARG A 107 -18.67 7.10 -2.54
CA ARG A 107 -19.63 6.35 -3.36
C ARG A 107 -18.95 5.30 -4.27
N LEU A 108 -18.11 4.47 -3.67
CA LEU A 108 -17.35 3.47 -4.42
C LEU A 108 -18.07 2.12 -4.56
N GLU A 109 -19.25 1.98 -4.00
CA GLU A 109 -20.09 0.79 -4.15
C GLU A 109 -21.48 1.16 -4.62
#